data_324d04d26f4be849fe3543d743cd4024
#
_entry.id   324d04d26f4be849fe3543d743cd4024
#
_cell.length_a   1.000
_cell.length_b   1.000
_cell.length_c   1.000
_cell.angle_alpha   90.00
_cell.angle_beta   90.00
_cell.angle_gamma   90.00
#
_symmetry.space_group_name_H-M   'P 1'
#
loop_
_entity.id
_entity.type
_entity.pdbx_description
1 polymer ?
#
loop_
_entity_poly.entity_id
_entity_poly.type
_entity_poly.pdbx_seq_one_letter_code
_entity_poly.pdbx_strand_id
1 'polypeptide(L)'
;SEEPVTQAPWAHLQARDGWERPAAAVDDQAQFMVTCMETWVMADHTALRAFFGTCLNEESLLPLADLEQRPRNEVQAALAQATRPCGRDRQYQKGKRSFQVLASLSPTTLDRYLPYFQRLMETLTIYLA
;
A
#
# COMPACT_ATOMS: atom_id res chain seq x y z
N SER A 1 -8.83 -2.92 -0.24
CA SER A 1 -9.33 -3.02 -1.62
C SER A 1 -8.16 -3.22 -2.58
N GLU A 2 -8.29 -4.18 -3.46
CA GLU A 2 -7.31 -4.44 -4.51
C GLU A 2 -7.48 -3.54 -5.74
N GLU A 3 -8.49 -2.70 -5.73
CA GLU A 3 -8.79 -1.72 -6.77
C GLU A 3 -8.61 -0.31 -6.22
N PRO A 4 -8.22 0.66 -7.09
CA PRO A 4 -8.20 2.06 -6.67
C PRO A 4 -9.57 2.51 -6.17
N VAL A 5 -9.58 3.31 -5.11
CA VAL A 5 -10.80 3.82 -4.51
C VAL A 5 -11.05 5.24 -5.02
N THR A 6 -12.21 5.43 -5.66
CA THR A 6 -12.60 6.73 -6.26
C THR A 6 -13.83 7.34 -5.61
N GLN A 7 -14.41 6.67 -4.60
CA GLN A 7 -15.64 7.06 -3.92
C GLN A 7 -15.42 7.01 -2.40
N ALA A 8 -16.39 7.50 -1.64
CA ALA A 8 -16.41 7.29 -0.21
C ALA A 8 -16.40 5.77 0.12
N PRO A 9 -15.79 5.35 1.25
CA PRO A 9 -15.54 3.93 1.51
C PRO A 9 -16.76 3.01 1.36
N TRP A 10 -17.91 3.36 1.96
CA TRP A 10 -19.10 2.51 1.86
C TRP A 10 -19.68 2.51 0.45
N ALA A 11 -19.62 3.64 -0.27
CA ALA A 11 -20.06 3.69 -1.67
C ALA A 11 -19.18 2.82 -2.55
N HIS A 12 -17.87 2.80 -2.32
CA HIS A 12 -16.93 1.93 -3.04
C HIS A 12 -17.25 0.45 -2.79
N LEU A 13 -17.49 0.04 -1.54
CA LEU A 13 -17.84 -1.34 -1.20
C LEU A 13 -19.15 -1.78 -1.83
N GLN A 14 -20.14 -0.89 -1.86
CA GLN A 14 -21.41 -1.19 -2.52
C GLN A 14 -21.24 -1.37 -4.02
N ALA A 15 -20.49 -0.49 -4.68
CA ALA A 15 -20.27 -0.55 -6.13
C ALA A 15 -19.45 -1.78 -6.53
N ARG A 16 -18.42 -2.14 -5.73
CA ARG A 16 -17.52 -3.25 -6.06
C ARG A 16 -18.08 -4.60 -5.63
N ASP A 17 -18.55 -4.72 -4.40
CA ASP A 17 -18.89 -6.00 -3.76
C ASP A 17 -20.39 -6.15 -3.45
N GLY A 18 -21.18 -5.12 -3.72
CA GLY A 18 -22.61 -5.14 -3.39
C GLY A 18 -22.90 -5.05 -1.90
N TRP A 19 -21.95 -4.66 -1.09
CA TRP A 19 -22.12 -4.56 0.35
C TRP A 19 -22.89 -3.30 0.72
N GLU A 20 -23.94 -3.47 1.52
CA GLU A 20 -24.71 -2.35 2.03
C GLU A 20 -24.10 -1.82 3.33
N ARG A 21 -24.14 -0.50 3.48
CA ARG A 21 -23.69 0.16 4.69
C ARG A 21 -24.65 -0.20 5.84
N PRO A 22 -24.13 -0.76 6.97
CA PRO A 22 -24.95 -0.95 8.17
C PRO A 22 -25.54 0.37 8.66
N ALA A 23 -26.76 0.34 9.19
CA ALA A 23 -27.51 1.55 9.56
C ALA A 23 -26.76 2.47 10.54
N ALA A 24 -25.97 1.91 11.46
CA ALA A 24 -25.20 2.67 12.45
C ALA A 24 -23.75 2.98 12.00
N ALA A 25 -23.36 2.54 10.80
CA ALA A 25 -21.97 2.70 10.34
C ALA A 25 -21.75 4.08 9.72
N VAL A 26 -20.55 4.61 9.93
CA VAL A 26 -20.05 5.84 9.28
C VAL A 26 -18.83 5.50 8.44
N ASP A 27 -18.46 6.40 7.50
CA ASP A 27 -17.33 6.14 6.62
C ASP A 27 -16.00 5.90 7.34
N ASP A 28 -15.81 6.49 8.53
CA ASP A 28 -14.62 6.27 9.35
C ASP A 28 -14.44 4.82 9.80
N GLN A 29 -15.52 4.02 9.81
CA GLN A 29 -15.46 2.61 10.19
C GLN A 29 -15.06 1.71 9.03
N ALA A 30 -15.03 2.23 7.80
CA ALA A 30 -14.57 1.51 6.61
C ALA A 30 -13.21 2.05 6.20
N GLN A 31 -12.14 1.35 6.56
CA GLN A 31 -10.77 1.72 6.23
C GLN A 31 -10.15 0.69 5.28
N PHE A 32 -9.31 1.17 4.37
CA PHE A 32 -8.72 0.33 3.34
C PHE A 32 -7.19 0.37 3.37
N MET A 33 -6.58 -0.80 3.15
CA MET A 33 -5.28 -0.87 2.50
C MET A 33 -5.56 -0.78 1.00
N VAL A 34 -5.45 0.44 0.46
CA VAL A 34 -5.92 0.73 -0.89
C VAL A 34 -4.97 0.14 -1.92
N THR A 35 -5.56 -0.49 -2.91
CA THR A 35 -5.00 -1.25 -4.02
C THR A 35 -4.38 -2.56 -3.56
N CYS A 36 -3.28 -2.56 -2.83
CA CYS A 36 -2.65 -3.78 -2.33
C CYS A 36 -1.58 -3.44 -1.28
N MET A 37 -1.09 -4.48 -0.61
CA MET A 37 -0.01 -4.34 0.37
C MET A 37 1.27 -3.79 -0.28
N GLU A 38 1.54 -4.15 -1.50
CA GLU A 38 2.70 -3.69 -2.25
C GLU A 38 2.67 -2.18 -2.50
N THR A 39 1.50 -1.55 -2.49
CA THR A 39 1.39 -0.09 -2.54
C THR A 39 2.05 0.57 -1.32
N TRP A 40 1.85 0.00 -0.14
CA TRP A 40 2.52 0.46 1.08
C TRP A 40 4.03 0.27 0.97
N VAL A 41 4.46 -0.89 0.50
CA VAL A 41 5.89 -1.19 0.30
C VAL A 41 6.52 -0.21 -0.69
N MET A 42 5.84 0.05 -1.82
CA MET A 42 6.33 0.98 -2.85
C MET A 42 6.47 2.41 -2.33
N ALA A 43 5.68 2.81 -1.35
CA ALA A 43 5.69 4.17 -0.82
C ALA A 43 6.95 4.51 -0.01
N ASP A 44 7.65 3.52 0.50
CA ASP A 44 8.83 3.73 1.35
C ASP A 44 10.12 3.31 0.64
N HIS A 45 10.61 4.17 -0.25
CA HIS A 45 11.85 3.91 -1.00
C HIS A 45 13.06 3.78 -0.07
N THR A 46 13.08 4.52 1.04
CA THR A 46 14.18 4.43 2.02
C THR A 46 14.24 3.05 2.66
N ALA A 47 13.10 2.49 3.05
CA ALA A 47 13.03 1.14 3.60
C ALA A 47 13.44 0.09 2.56
N LEU A 48 13.04 0.27 1.30
CA LEU A 48 13.43 -0.63 0.21
C LEU A 48 14.95 -0.62 -0.01
N ARG A 49 15.58 0.57 0.01
CA ARG A 49 17.05 0.68 -0.07
C ARG A 49 17.72 -0.03 1.09
N ALA A 50 17.23 0.15 2.29
CA ALA A 50 17.81 -0.48 3.48
C ALA A 50 17.64 -2.01 3.46
N PHE A 51 16.50 -2.50 2.99
CA PHE A 51 16.22 -3.93 2.96
C PHE A 51 16.97 -4.66 1.85
N PHE A 52 16.92 -4.14 0.63
CA PHE A 52 17.54 -4.80 -0.54
C PHE A 52 18.98 -4.38 -0.78
N GLY A 53 19.37 -3.19 -0.36
CA GLY A 53 20.73 -2.69 -0.54
C GLY A 53 21.03 -2.25 -1.97
N THR A 54 22.28 -2.42 -2.37
CA THR A 54 22.79 -1.92 -3.66
C THR A 54 22.25 -2.65 -4.88
N CYS A 55 21.66 -3.82 -4.72
CA CYS A 55 21.06 -4.56 -5.83
C CYS A 55 19.73 -3.97 -6.30
N LEU A 56 19.09 -3.13 -5.49
CA LEU A 56 17.82 -2.49 -5.84
C LEU A 56 17.98 -1.55 -7.03
N ASN A 57 17.18 -1.78 -8.08
CA ASN A 57 17.11 -0.86 -9.21
C ASN A 57 16.07 0.21 -8.94
N GLU A 58 16.48 1.34 -8.39
CA GLU A 58 15.57 2.40 -7.98
C GLU A 58 14.85 3.06 -9.15
N GLU A 59 15.43 3.02 -10.35
CA GLU A 59 14.79 3.57 -11.56
C GLU A 59 13.50 2.83 -11.94
N SER A 60 13.37 1.57 -11.52
CA SER A 60 12.18 0.77 -11.76
C SER A 60 11.08 1.01 -10.73
N LEU A 61 11.35 1.73 -9.64
CA LEU A 61 10.35 2.08 -8.65
C LEU A 61 9.38 3.13 -9.20
N LEU A 62 8.09 3.00 -8.82
CA LEU A 62 7.08 3.96 -9.25
C LEU A 62 7.24 5.29 -8.53
N PRO A 63 6.84 6.41 -9.19
CA PRO A 63 6.77 7.71 -8.53
C PRO A 63 5.86 7.66 -7.31
N LEU A 64 6.16 8.46 -6.30
CA LEU A 64 5.39 8.49 -5.05
C LEU A 64 4.06 9.19 -5.17
N ALA A 65 3.86 10.02 -6.22
CA ALA A 65 2.60 10.72 -6.43
C ALA A 65 1.51 9.75 -6.88
N ASP A 66 0.33 9.86 -6.27
CA ASP A 66 -0.87 9.12 -6.62
C ASP A 66 -0.70 7.59 -6.62
N LEU A 67 0.16 7.07 -5.74
CA LEU A 67 0.45 5.63 -5.67
C LEU A 67 -0.80 4.78 -5.43
N GLU A 68 -1.71 5.24 -4.59
CA GLU A 68 -2.95 4.50 -4.29
C GLU A 68 -3.92 4.43 -5.47
N GLN A 69 -3.69 5.23 -6.51
CA GLN A 69 -4.47 5.20 -7.74
C GLN A 69 -3.86 4.28 -8.81
N ARG A 70 -2.67 3.75 -8.58
CA ARG A 70 -2.02 2.82 -9.51
C ARG A 70 -2.61 1.42 -9.39
N PRO A 71 -2.88 0.73 -10.52
CA PRO A 71 -3.38 -0.65 -10.49
C PRO A 71 -2.42 -1.61 -9.80
N ARG A 72 -2.97 -2.62 -9.15
CA ARG A 72 -2.19 -3.66 -8.48
C ARG A 72 -1.11 -4.27 -9.36
N ASN A 73 -1.46 -4.59 -10.61
CA ASN A 73 -0.52 -5.21 -11.55
C ASN A 73 0.71 -4.33 -11.79
N GLU A 74 0.49 -3.04 -11.92
CA GLU A 74 1.58 -2.08 -12.16
C GLU A 74 2.52 -1.99 -10.96
N VAL A 75 1.95 -1.91 -9.75
CA VAL A 75 2.73 -1.83 -8.52
C VAL A 75 3.55 -3.10 -8.30
N GLN A 76 2.92 -4.25 -8.46
CA GLN A 76 3.58 -5.55 -8.28
C GLN A 76 4.67 -5.79 -9.32
N ALA A 77 4.41 -5.45 -10.58
CA ALA A 77 5.39 -5.59 -11.67
C ALA A 77 6.60 -4.67 -11.45
N ALA A 78 6.37 -3.43 -11.05
CA ALA A 78 7.45 -2.49 -10.78
C ALA A 78 8.33 -2.96 -9.62
N LEU A 79 7.72 -3.48 -8.55
CA LEU A 79 8.45 -3.97 -7.39
C LEU A 79 9.27 -5.22 -7.72
N ALA A 80 8.72 -6.13 -8.49
CA ALA A 80 9.43 -7.33 -8.95
C ALA A 80 10.62 -6.94 -9.85
N GLN A 81 10.42 -6.01 -10.76
CA GLN A 81 11.46 -5.54 -11.66
C GLN A 81 12.58 -4.79 -10.92
N ALA A 82 12.22 -3.95 -9.96
CA ALA A 82 13.19 -3.20 -9.16
C ALA A 82 14.08 -4.13 -8.31
N THR A 83 13.56 -5.26 -7.87
CA THR A 83 14.29 -6.22 -7.03
C THR A 83 14.90 -7.38 -7.81
N ARG A 84 14.64 -7.48 -9.11
CA ARG A 84 15.18 -8.55 -9.96
C ARG A 84 16.69 -8.66 -9.93
N PRO A 85 17.48 -7.55 -9.93
CA PRO A 85 18.93 -7.63 -9.83
C PRO A 85 19.45 -8.26 -8.54
N CYS A 86 18.60 -8.38 -7.51
CA CYS A 86 19.00 -9.00 -6.24
C CYS A 86 19.08 -10.52 -6.31
N GLY A 87 18.67 -11.12 -7.43
CA GLY A 87 18.69 -12.56 -7.62
C GLY A 87 17.41 -13.24 -7.16
N ARG A 88 17.24 -14.48 -7.62
CA ARG A 88 16.01 -15.26 -7.40
C ARG A 88 15.66 -15.40 -5.91
N ASP A 89 16.65 -15.57 -5.06
CA ASP A 89 16.45 -15.81 -3.63
C ASP A 89 16.12 -14.53 -2.84
N ARG A 90 16.44 -13.36 -3.39
CA ARG A 90 16.23 -12.07 -2.73
C ARG A 90 15.20 -11.18 -3.40
N GLN A 91 14.84 -11.47 -4.65
CA GLN A 91 13.82 -10.71 -5.37
C GLN A 91 12.52 -10.70 -4.59
N TYR A 92 11.81 -9.56 -4.61
CA TYR A 92 10.51 -9.47 -3.96
C TYR A 92 9.53 -10.51 -4.52
N GLN A 93 8.92 -11.26 -3.61
CA GLN A 93 7.89 -12.24 -3.93
C GLN A 93 6.73 -12.08 -2.95
N LYS A 94 5.52 -12.09 -3.49
CA LYS A 94 4.31 -12.02 -2.67
C LYS A 94 4.26 -13.20 -1.70
N GLY A 95 3.98 -12.92 -0.44
CA GLY A 95 3.84 -13.90 0.63
C GLY A 95 5.11 -14.09 1.44
N LYS A 96 6.14 -14.70 0.87
CA LYS A 96 7.33 -15.09 1.65
C LYS A 96 8.14 -13.90 2.17
N ARG A 97 8.32 -12.85 1.37
CA ARG A 97 9.15 -11.70 1.73
C ARG A 97 8.36 -10.45 2.04
N SER A 98 7.10 -10.43 1.65
CA SER A 98 6.24 -9.27 1.82
C SER A 98 6.11 -8.86 3.29
N PHE A 99 5.99 -9.83 4.20
CA PHE A 99 5.86 -9.53 5.63
C PHE A 99 7.16 -8.98 6.23
N GLN A 100 8.31 -9.44 5.77
CA GLN A 100 9.60 -8.92 6.24
C GLN A 100 9.80 -7.47 5.81
N VAL A 101 9.50 -7.17 4.54
CA VAL A 101 9.60 -5.81 4.02
C VAL A 101 8.57 -4.92 4.70
N LEU A 102 7.33 -5.39 4.85
CA LEU A 102 6.27 -4.63 5.51
C LEU A 102 6.66 -4.21 6.93
N ALA A 103 7.32 -5.09 7.67
CA ALA A 103 7.78 -4.79 9.03
C ALA A 103 8.86 -3.70 9.08
N SER A 104 9.56 -3.46 7.97
CA SER A 104 10.62 -2.45 7.90
C SER A 104 10.12 -1.06 7.49
N LEU A 105 8.85 -0.92 7.10
CA LEU A 105 8.30 0.34 6.61
C LEU A 105 8.16 1.37 7.74
N SER A 106 8.33 2.64 7.37
CA SER A 106 8.14 3.77 8.29
C SER A 106 6.71 4.30 8.19
N PRO A 107 5.92 4.25 9.26
CA PRO A 107 4.57 4.82 9.25
C PRO A 107 4.54 6.30 8.88
N THR A 108 5.57 7.06 9.27
CA THR A 108 5.66 8.49 8.92
C THR A 108 5.78 8.69 7.41
N THR A 109 6.56 7.86 6.73
CA THR A 109 6.70 7.93 5.27
C THR A 109 5.39 7.53 4.59
N LEU A 110 4.73 6.48 5.05
CA LEU A 110 3.44 6.05 4.50
C LEU A 110 2.38 7.14 4.67
N ASP A 111 2.34 7.78 5.83
CA ASP A 111 1.42 8.88 6.12
C ASP A 111 1.60 10.04 5.14
N ARG A 112 2.85 10.32 4.75
CA ARG A 112 3.16 11.40 3.82
C ARG A 112 2.63 11.15 2.40
N TYR A 113 2.69 9.92 1.91
CA TYR A 113 2.46 9.62 0.50
C TYR A 113 1.16 8.87 0.20
N LEU A 114 0.48 8.34 1.22
CA LEU A 114 -0.71 7.50 1.05
C LEU A 114 -1.92 8.11 1.78
N PRO A 115 -2.81 8.83 1.06
CA PRO A 115 -3.98 9.49 1.69
C PRO A 115 -4.89 8.54 2.47
N TYR A 116 -5.13 7.34 1.99
CA TYR A 116 -5.98 6.38 2.71
C TYR A 116 -5.29 5.78 3.93
N PHE A 117 -3.96 5.63 3.89
CA PHE A 117 -3.19 5.29 5.09
C PHE A 117 -3.28 6.43 6.12
N GLN A 118 -3.13 7.67 5.67
CA GLN A 118 -3.27 8.86 6.51
C GLN A 118 -4.63 8.89 7.19
N ARG A 119 -5.70 8.63 6.44
CA ARG A 119 -7.06 8.57 6.97
C ARG A 119 -7.20 7.46 8.02
N LEU A 120 -6.62 6.28 7.78
CA LEU A 120 -6.61 5.19 8.74
C LEU A 120 -5.94 5.60 10.04
N MET A 121 -4.77 6.22 9.97
CA MET A 121 -4.00 6.65 11.15
C MET A 121 -4.74 7.74 11.94
N GLU A 122 -5.36 8.70 11.26
CA GLU A 122 -6.17 9.75 11.89
C GLU A 122 -7.35 9.14 12.64
N THR A 123 -8.05 8.20 12.01
CA THR A 123 -9.19 7.50 12.62
C THR A 123 -8.76 6.71 13.86
N LEU A 124 -7.67 5.97 13.79
CA LEU A 124 -7.14 5.21 14.93
C LEU A 124 -6.73 6.14 16.07
N THR A 125 -6.15 7.29 15.78
CA THR A 125 -5.77 8.28 16.79
C THR A 125 -7.00 8.78 17.53
N ILE A 126 -8.09 9.04 16.83
CA ILE A 126 -9.37 9.49 17.44
C ILE A 126 -9.95 8.40 18.34
N TYR A 127 -10.02 7.15 17.88
CA TYR A 127 -10.68 6.08 18.62
C TYR A 127 -9.83 5.48 19.75
N LEU A 128 -8.51 5.62 19.70
CA LEU A 128 -7.60 5.08 20.70
C LEU A 128 -7.09 6.10 21.71
N ALA A 129 -7.40 7.37 21.49
CA ALA A 129 -6.97 8.46 22.38
C ALA A 129 -7.70 8.47 23.73
#